data_4c0e7f70c18cf716e8def7790b88a17d
#
_entry.id   4c0e7f70c18cf716e8def7790b88a17d
#
_cell.length_a   1.000
_cell.length_b   1.000
_cell.length_c   1.000
_cell.angle_alpha   90.00
_cell.angle_beta   90.00
_cell.angle_gamma   90.00
#
_symmetry.space_group_name_H-M   'P 1'
#
loop_
_entity.id
_entity.type
_entity.pdbx_description
1 polymer ?
#
loop_
_entity_poly.entity_id
_entity_poly.type
_entity_poly.pdbx_seq_one_letter_code
_entity_poly.pdbx_strand_id
1 'polypeptide(L)'
;ERTEKSIDRLINIVNDLDTISKLESDMTRLKMEPFDVVALTKEIADQLEMKAGERHIKLLVKGAEDLPSPFWVLADKHYVGQVMVNLLTNSICYGREGGQTRVRFRDMLDKILIEVEDSGVGIAKEDIPRVFERFYRTDKGRSREHGGTGLGLAIVKHIVEAHGEHITLRSEVGVGSTFSFTLKKADPNEIK
;
A
#
# COMPACT_ATOMS: atom_id res chain seq x y z
N GLU A 1 28.74 6.04 2.63
CA GLU A 1 27.77 4.96 2.27
C GLU A 1 26.94 4.46 3.44
N ARG A 2 27.52 3.99 4.58
CA ARG A 2 26.72 3.59 5.77
C ARG A 2 26.03 4.77 6.46
N THR A 3 26.73 5.91 6.54
CA THR A 3 26.22 7.13 7.18
C THR A 3 25.08 7.75 6.35
N GLU A 4 25.20 7.78 5.04
CA GLU A 4 24.16 8.28 4.13
C GLU A 4 22.88 7.47 4.26
N LYS A 5 22.95 6.13 4.19
CA LYS A 5 21.78 5.24 4.40
C LYS A 5 21.10 5.45 5.76
N SER A 6 21.88 5.80 6.80
CA SER A 6 21.35 6.09 8.13
C SER A 6 20.62 7.43 8.18
N ILE A 7 21.13 8.44 7.49
CA ILE A 7 20.53 9.77 7.37
C ILE A 7 19.20 9.66 6.59
N ASP A 8 19.23 9.02 5.42
CA ASP A 8 18.02 8.81 4.61
C ASP A 8 16.92 8.08 5.38
N ARG A 9 17.32 7.08 6.18
CA ARG A 9 16.38 6.38 7.04
C ARG A 9 15.77 7.28 8.11
N LEU A 10 16.55 8.15 8.74
CA LEU A 10 16.05 9.11 9.73
C LEU A 10 15.09 10.11 9.10
N ILE A 11 15.41 10.63 7.92
CA ILE A 11 14.54 11.53 7.16
C ILE A 11 13.20 10.84 6.85
N ASN A 12 13.23 9.58 6.40
CA ASN A 12 12.02 8.81 6.12
C ASN A 12 11.19 8.60 7.39
N ILE A 13 11.80 8.27 8.54
CA ILE A 13 11.09 8.13 9.81
C ILE A 13 10.41 9.44 10.22
N VAL A 14 11.10 10.57 10.09
CA VAL A 14 10.53 11.89 10.44
C VAL A 14 9.35 12.22 9.54
N ASN A 15 9.46 12.01 8.23
CA ASN A 15 8.38 12.23 7.28
C ASN A 15 7.18 11.31 7.54
N ASP A 16 7.43 10.04 7.84
CA ASP A 16 6.42 9.04 8.18
C ASP A 16 5.66 9.44 9.46
N LEU A 17 6.38 9.89 10.50
CA LEU A 17 5.79 10.36 11.76
C LEU A 17 4.99 11.65 11.57
N ASP A 18 5.47 12.59 10.76
CA ASP A 18 4.75 13.81 10.42
C ASP A 18 3.44 13.50 9.71
N THR A 19 3.47 12.55 8.75
CA THR A 19 2.28 12.06 8.06
C THR A 19 1.25 11.48 9.04
N ILE A 20 1.67 10.59 9.93
CA ILE A 20 0.78 9.99 10.94
C ILE A 20 0.22 11.09 11.86
N SER A 21 1.06 12.00 12.35
CA SER A 21 0.63 13.09 13.23
C SER A 21 -0.41 13.99 12.57
N LYS A 22 -0.23 14.31 11.29
CA LYS A 22 -1.20 15.08 10.50
C LYS A 22 -2.53 14.35 10.36
N LEU A 23 -2.50 13.06 10.06
CA LEU A 23 -3.72 12.24 9.89
C LEU A 23 -4.48 12.01 11.20
N GLU A 24 -3.78 11.98 12.35
CA GLU A 24 -4.40 11.85 13.68
C GLU A 24 -4.95 13.16 14.21
N SER A 25 -4.41 14.29 13.76
CA SER A 25 -4.99 15.58 14.09
C SER A 25 -6.22 15.81 13.22
N ASP A 26 -7.37 16.15 13.86
CA ASP A 26 -8.62 16.55 13.15
C ASP A 26 -8.42 17.73 12.17
N MET A 27 -7.20 18.22 12.06
CA MET A 27 -6.81 19.36 11.22
C MET A 27 -6.48 18.97 9.77
N THR A 28 -6.29 17.69 9.46
CA THR A 28 -6.03 17.26 8.05
C THR A 28 -7.33 17.10 7.31
N ARG A 29 -7.69 18.11 6.52
CA ARG A 29 -8.76 17.99 5.53
C ARG A 29 -8.21 17.25 4.31
N LEU A 30 -8.67 16.01 4.10
CA LEU A 30 -8.39 15.28 2.88
C LEU A 30 -8.88 16.08 1.66
N LYS A 31 -8.06 16.17 0.64
CA LYS A 31 -8.45 16.77 -0.64
C LYS A 31 -9.14 15.69 -1.48
N MET A 32 -10.45 15.52 -1.22
CA MET A 32 -11.26 14.55 -1.95
C MET A 32 -11.45 15.01 -3.40
N GLU A 33 -11.02 14.18 -4.35
CA GLU A 33 -11.17 14.43 -5.78
C GLU A 33 -11.47 13.12 -6.53
N PRO A 34 -12.23 13.16 -7.65
CA PRO A 34 -12.43 11.97 -8.46
C PRO A 34 -11.18 11.68 -9.29
N PHE A 35 -10.72 10.44 -9.28
CA PHE A 35 -9.61 9.97 -10.11
C PHE A 35 -9.71 8.46 -10.41
N ASP A 36 -9.04 8.02 -11.48
CA ASP A 36 -8.92 6.59 -11.81
C ASP A 36 -7.85 5.94 -10.95
N VAL A 37 -8.27 5.09 -10.01
CA VAL A 37 -7.37 4.38 -9.09
C VAL A 37 -6.53 3.31 -9.80
N VAL A 38 -6.99 2.78 -10.94
CA VAL A 38 -6.21 1.81 -11.74
C VAL A 38 -5.05 2.53 -12.43
N ALA A 39 -5.31 3.70 -13.03
CA ALA A 39 -4.27 4.51 -13.66
C ALA A 39 -3.20 4.93 -12.64
N LEU A 40 -3.60 5.44 -11.47
CA LEU A 40 -2.68 5.78 -10.38
C LEU A 40 -1.83 4.58 -9.95
N THR A 41 -2.44 3.41 -9.82
CA THR A 41 -1.72 2.20 -9.41
C THR A 41 -0.71 1.74 -10.45
N LYS A 42 -1.03 1.86 -11.75
CA LYS A 42 -0.10 1.55 -12.84
C LYS A 42 1.11 2.49 -12.83
N GLU A 43 0.89 3.79 -12.69
CA GLU A 43 1.97 4.79 -12.58
C GLU A 43 2.94 4.43 -11.44
N ILE A 44 2.42 4.03 -10.29
CA ILE A 44 3.24 3.64 -9.13
C ILE A 44 3.95 2.30 -9.38
N ALA A 45 3.29 1.33 -10.00
CA ALA A 45 3.90 0.05 -10.34
C ALA A 45 5.08 0.24 -11.32
N ASP A 46 4.93 1.10 -12.33
CA ASP A 46 5.99 1.44 -13.29
C ASP A 46 7.20 2.11 -12.58
N GLN A 47 6.95 3.00 -11.62
CA GLN A 47 8.02 3.61 -10.81
C GLN A 47 8.79 2.59 -9.96
N LEU A 48 8.15 1.51 -9.55
CA LEU A 48 8.74 0.44 -8.73
C LEU A 48 9.31 -0.72 -9.55
N GLU A 49 9.17 -0.70 -10.89
CA GLU A 49 9.57 -1.81 -11.76
C GLU A 49 11.05 -2.17 -11.62
N MET A 50 11.94 -1.18 -11.59
CA MET A 50 13.38 -1.42 -11.39
C MET A 50 13.64 -2.15 -10.07
N LYS A 51 13.04 -1.68 -8.97
CA LYS A 51 13.20 -2.28 -7.65
C LYS A 51 12.62 -3.70 -7.56
N ALA A 52 11.52 -3.94 -8.24
CA ALA A 52 10.92 -5.27 -8.36
C ALA A 52 11.81 -6.19 -9.23
N GLY A 53 12.37 -5.65 -10.32
CA GLY A 53 13.27 -6.35 -11.22
C GLY A 53 14.56 -6.83 -10.55
N GLU A 54 15.15 -6.07 -9.63
CA GLU A 54 16.30 -6.49 -8.81
C GLU A 54 16.06 -7.79 -8.03
N ARG A 55 14.80 -8.11 -7.75
CA ARG A 55 14.37 -9.32 -7.05
C ARG A 55 13.59 -10.28 -7.93
N HIS A 56 13.55 -10.04 -9.23
CA HIS A 56 12.80 -10.82 -10.22
C HIS A 56 11.30 -10.95 -9.88
N ILE A 57 10.73 -9.96 -9.17
CA ILE A 57 9.31 -9.94 -8.79
C ILE A 57 8.51 -9.27 -9.91
N LYS A 58 7.44 -9.93 -10.36
CA LYS A 58 6.52 -9.37 -11.35
C LYS A 58 5.41 -8.57 -10.67
N LEU A 59 5.26 -7.30 -11.06
CA LEU A 59 4.13 -6.46 -10.65
C LEU A 59 3.01 -6.58 -11.69
N LEU A 60 1.84 -7.05 -11.28
CA LEU A 60 0.69 -7.29 -12.15
C LEU A 60 -0.49 -6.44 -11.66
N VAL A 61 -0.80 -5.38 -12.39
CA VAL A 61 -1.99 -4.55 -12.12
C VAL A 61 -3.12 -5.07 -13.02
N LYS A 62 -4.00 -5.90 -12.46
CA LYS A 62 -5.15 -6.49 -13.15
C LYS A 62 -6.41 -5.70 -12.83
N GLY A 63 -6.96 -5.06 -13.79
CA GLY A 63 -8.21 -4.32 -13.63
C GLY A 63 -8.76 -3.79 -14.94
N ALA A 64 -7.94 -3.85 -16.00
CA ALA A 64 -8.27 -3.19 -17.24
C ALA A 64 -8.61 -4.15 -18.40
N GLU A 65 -8.27 -5.43 -18.30
CA GLU A 65 -8.48 -6.36 -19.44
C GLU A 65 -9.80 -7.12 -19.35
N ASP A 66 -10.34 -7.32 -18.12
CA ASP A 66 -11.56 -8.10 -17.88
C ASP A 66 -12.74 -7.29 -17.31
N LEU A 67 -12.58 -5.99 -17.03
CA LEU A 67 -13.63 -5.15 -16.45
C LEU A 67 -13.70 -3.81 -17.21
N PRO A 68 -14.90 -3.19 -17.30
CA PRO A 68 -15.03 -1.85 -17.87
C PRO A 68 -14.26 -0.85 -16.99
N SER A 69 -13.02 -0.53 -17.38
CA SER A 69 -12.27 0.58 -16.77
C SER A 69 -12.64 1.90 -17.46
N PRO A 70 -12.53 3.06 -16.83
CA PRO A 70 -11.79 3.32 -15.58
C PRO A 70 -12.58 3.04 -14.29
N PHE A 71 -11.85 2.75 -13.18
CA PHE A 71 -12.43 2.70 -11.84
C PHE A 71 -12.25 4.04 -11.13
N TRP A 72 -13.27 4.85 -11.20
CA TRP A 72 -13.28 6.18 -10.58
C TRP A 72 -13.63 6.10 -9.10
N VAL A 73 -12.76 6.67 -8.25
CA VAL A 73 -12.95 6.79 -6.80
C VAL A 73 -12.95 8.24 -6.38
N LEU A 74 -13.67 8.56 -5.30
CA LEU A 74 -13.65 9.86 -4.64
C LEU A 74 -12.77 9.74 -3.39
N ALA A 75 -11.53 10.20 -3.46
CA ALA A 75 -10.55 10.08 -2.40
C ALA A 75 -9.45 11.15 -2.53
N ASP A 76 -8.55 11.21 -1.56
CA ASP A 76 -7.34 12.02 -1.68
C ASP A 76 -6.27 11.25 -2.47
N LYS A 77 -6.05 11.69 -3.71
CA LYS A 77 -5.14 11.02 -4.66
C LYS A 77 -3.72 10.88 -4.12
N HIS A 78 -3.21 11.89 -3.41
CA HIS A 78 -1.87 11.87 -2.83
C HIS A 78 -1.74 10.78 -1.76
N TYR A 79 -2.67 10.74 -0.81
CA TYR A 79 -2.66 9.75 0.26
C TYR A 79 -2.96 8.34 -0.23
N VAL A 80 -3.86 8.17 -1.19
CA VAL A 80 -4.07 6.84 -1.83
C VAL A 80 -2.81 6.39 -2.57
N GLY A 81 -2.11 7.30 -3.25
CA GLY A 81 -0.79 7.02 -3.83
C GLY A 81 0.20 6.51 -2.78
N GLN A 82 0.24 7.13 -1.61
CA GLN A 82 1.12 6.70 -0.51
C GLN A 82 0.73 5.30 0.03
N VAL A 83 -0.57 4.97 0.11
CA VAL A 83 -1.04 3.62 0.43
C VAL A 83 -0.48 2.61 -0.56
N MET A 84 -0.62 2.88 -1.87
CA MET A 84 -0.17 1.97 -2.91
C MET A 84 1.35 1.80 -2.92
N VAL A 85 2.12 2.89 -2.76
CA VAL A 85 3.60 2.83 -2.63
C VAL A 85 4.00 1.96 -1.46
N ASN A 86 3.38 2.11 -0.28
CA ASN A 86 3.70 1.33 0.91
C ASN A 86 3.38 -0.16 0.71
N LEU A 87 2.19 -0.49 0.19
CA LEU A 87 1.78 -1.88 -0.01
C LEU A 87 2.63 -2.58 -1.08
N LEU A 88 2.89 -1.93 -2.23
CA LEU A 88 3.72 -2.48 -3.29
C LEU A 88 5.19 -2.60 -2.86
N THR A 89 5.74 -1.63 -2.14
CA THR A 89 7.09 -1.71 -1.59
C THR A 89 7.21 -2.85 -0.58
N ASN A 90 6.22 -3.04 0.28
CA ASN A 90 6.19 -4.17 1.21
C ASN A 90 6.15 -5.50 0.46
N SER A 91 5.32 -5.63 -0.56
CA SER A 91 5.22 -6.86 -1.36
C SER A 91 6.55 -7.19 -2.07
N ILE A 92 7.30 -6.18 -2.53
CA ILE A 92 8.64 -6.37 -3.10
C ILE A 92 9.63 -6.78 -2.01
N CYS A 93 9.64 -6.11 -0.85
CA CYS A 93 10.59 -6.39 0.23
C CYS A 93 10.42 -7.78 0.84
N TYR A 94 9.18 -8.22 1.04
CA TYR A 94 8.84 -9.50 1.67
C TYR A 94 8.44 -10.59 0.66
N GLY A 95 8.36 -10.25 -0.62
CA GLY A 95 8.15 -11.19 -1.70
C GLY A 95 9.26 -12.22 -1.82
N ARG A 96 8.97 -13.37 -2.38
CA ARG A 96 9.98 -14.36 -2.77
C ARG A 96 10.67 -13.92 -4.05
N GLU A 97 11.93 -14.22 -4.19
CA GLU A 97 12.64 -14.03 -5.44
C GLU A 97 11.96 -14.81 -6.57
N GLY A 98 11.78 -14.18 -7.71
CA GLY A 98 11.01 -14.73 -8.84
C GLY A 98 9.51 -14.81 -8.62
N GLY A 99 8.99 -14.24 -7.52
CA GLY A 99 7.58 -14.22 -7.18
C GLY A 99 6.77 -13.17 -7.96
N GLN A 100 5.56 -12.93 -7.49
CA GLN A 100 4.67 -11.93 -8.09
C GLN A 100 3.89 -11.16 -7.04
N THR A 101 3.59 -9.91 -7.37
CA THR A 101 2.59 -9.08 -6.69
C THR A 101 1.47 -8.79 -7.67
N ARG A 102 0.23 -8.99 -7.23
CA ARG A 102 -0.97 -8.77 -8.05
C ARG A 102 -1.87 -7.76 -7.37
N VAL A 103 -2.23 -6.70 -8.09
CA VAL A 103 -3.26 -5.76 -7.65
C VAL A 103 -4.54 -6.06 -8.42
N ARG A 104 -5.65 -6.20 -7.70
CA ARG A 104 -6.99 -6.43 -8.26
C ARG A 104 -7.94 -5.34 -7.78
N PHE A 105 -8.90 -5.01 -8.64
CA PHE A 105 -9.98 -4.07 -8.36
C PHE A 105 -11.31 -4.75 -8.58
N ARG A 106 -12.29 -4.49 -7.70
CA ARG A 106 -13.66 -4.98 -7.85
C ARG A 106 -14.66 -3.89 -7.57
N ASP A 107 -15.65 -3.76 -8.42
CA ASP A 107 -16.80 -2.88 -8.20
C ASP A 107 -17.72 -3.54 -7.16
N MET A 108 -18.01 -2.79 -6.07
CA MET A 108 -18.86 -3.22 -4.96
C MET A 108 -20.03 -2.23 -4.76
N LEU A 109 -20.69 -1.86 -5.87
CA LEU A 109 -21.81 -0.92 -5.95
C LEU A 109 -21.40 0.53 -5.67
N ASP A 110 -21.24 0.91 -4.40
CA ASP A 110 -20.89 2.26 -3.94
C ASP A 110 -19.39 2.43 -3.62
N LYS A 111 -18.64 1.33 -3.67
CA LYS A 111 -17.21 1.28 -3.35
C LYS A 111 -16.42 0.49 -4.38
N ILE A 112 -15.14 0.78 -4.46
CA ILE A 112 -14.19 -0.04 -5.19
C ILE A 112 -13.31 -0.76 -4.16
N LEU A 113 -13.30 -2.09 -4.21
CA LEU A 113 -12.38 -2.93 -3.43
C LEU A 113 -11.04 -3.02 -4.16
N ILE A 114 -9.96 -2.73 -3.45
CA ILE A 114 -8.58 -2.86 -3.90
C ILE A 114 -7.92 -3.97 -3.10
N GLU A 115 -7.34 -4.95 -3.78
CA GLU A 115 -6.61 -6.07 -3.17
C GLU A 115 -5.18 -6.08 -3.70
N VAL A 116 -4.20 -6.06 -2.79
CA VAL A 116 -2.78 -6.22 -3.09
C VAL A 116 -2.32 -7.57 -2.54
N GLU A 117 -2.09 -8.52 -3.43
CA GLU A 117 -1.70 -9.90 -3.12
C GLU A 117 -0.23 -10.11 -3.48
N ASP A 118 0.57 -10.61 -2.56
CA ASP A 118 1.94 -11.05 -2.79
C ASP A 118 2.10 -12.57 -2.60
N SER A 119 3.05 -13.16 -3.31
CA SER A 119 3.50 -14.55 -3.13
C SER A 119 4.73 -14.62 -2.24
N GLY A 120 4.73 -13.87 -1.13
CA GLY A 120 5.87 -13.69 -0.24
C GLY A 120 5.99 -14.76 0.84
N VAL A 121 6.72 -14.38 1.91
CA VAL A 121 6.96 -15.26 3.05
C VAL A 121 5.72 -15.48 3.92
N GLY A 122 4.71 -14.62 3.78
CA GLY A 122 3.52 -14.60 4.62
C GLY A 122 3.80 -14.09 6.05
N ILE A 123 2.75 -14.01 6.84
CA ILE A 123 2.75 -13.45 8.20
C ILE A 123 2.12 -14.49 9.12
N ALA A 124 2.74 -14.73 10.27
CA ALA A 124 2.22 -15.65 11.27
C ALA A 124 0.92 -15.11 11.89
N LYS A 125 -0.01 -16.00 12.24
CA LYS A 125 -1.34 -15.62 12.75
C LYS A 125 -1.27 -14.72 13.98
N GLU A 126 -0.31 -14.97 14.86
CA GLU A 126 -0.03 -14.18 16.06
C GLU A 126 0.43 -12.74 15.77
N ASP A 127 1.05 -12.50 14.60
CA ASP A 127 1.56 -11.20 14.20
C ASP A 127 0.51 -10.36 13.46
N ILE A 128 -0.48 -10.98 12.80
CA ILE A 128 -1.50 -10.30 11.99
C ILE A 128 -2.18 -9.14 12.73
N PRO A 129 -2.61 -9.26 14.00
CA PRO A 129 -3.23 -8.16 14.72
C PRO A 129 -2.30 -6.96 14.95
N ARG A 130 -0.99 -7.19 14.90
CA ARG A 130 0.04 -6.24 15.29
C ARG A 130 0.76 -5.55 14.12
N VAL A 131 0.65 -6.07 12.90
CA VAL A 131 1.41 -5.55 11.74
C VAL A 131 1.13 -4.08 11.42
N PHE A 132 -0.01 -3.55 11.87
CA PHE A 132 -0.39 -2.15 11.71
C PHE A 132 0.03 -1.26 12.91
N GLU A 133 0.64 -1.84 13.96
CA GLU A 133 1.22 -1.07 15.04
C GLU A 133 2.48 -0.33 14.56
N ARG A 134 2.72 0.87 15.08
CA ARG A 134 3.92 1.66 14.77
C ARG A 134 5.17 0.91 15.23
N PHE A 135 6.20 0.90 14.38
CA PHE A 135 7.49 0.27 14.63
C PHE A 135 7.43 -1.26 14.80
N TYR A 136 6.26 -1.87 14.65
CA TYR A 136 6.14 -3.32 14.71
C TYR A 136 6.77 -3.99 13.49
N ARG A 137 7.48 -5.10 13.74
CA ARG A 137 8.19 -5.87 12.71
C ARG A 137 8.24 -7.33 13.14
N THR A 138 7.82 -8.21 12.26
CA THR A 138 7.85 -9.67 12.48
C THR A 138 9.27 -10.26 12.43
N ASP A 139 10.18 -9.61 11.68
CA ASP A 139 11.55 -10.08 11.50
C ASP A 139 12.56 -8.93 11.67
N LYS A 140 13.33 -8.96 12.78
CA LYS A 140 14.33 -7.94 13.10
C LYS A 140 15.59 -8.02 12.22
N GLY A 141 15.83 -9.14 11.54
CA GLY A 141 17.02 -9.38 10.71
C GLY A 141 16.86 -8.87 9.28
N ARG A 142 15.97 -9.48 8.50
CA ARG A 142 15.74 -9.14 7.07
C ARG A 142 15.35 -7.70 6.83
N SER A 143 14.58 -7.12 7.73
CA SER A 143 14.11 -5.75 7.56
C SER A 143 15.19 -4.70 7.86
N ARG A 144 16.34 -5.04 8.47
CA ARG A 144 17.50 -4.11 8.58
C ARG A 144 18.20 -3.93 7.24
N GLU A 145 18.30 -4.97 6.45
CA GLU A 145 18.92 -4.93 5.12
C GLU A 145 18.11 -4.11 4.11
N HIS A 146 16.78 -4.10 4.24
CA HIS A 146 15.88 -3.37 3.34
C HIS A 146 15.43 -1.99 3.85
N GLY A 147 15.99 -1.49 4.95
CA GLY A 147 15.81 -0.10 5.42
C GLY A 147 14.40 0.24 5.93
N GLY A 148 13.51 -0.73 6.15
CA GLY A 148 12.14 -0.48 6.57
C GLY A 148 12.03 0.22 7.93
N THR A 149 11.19 1.25 8.04
CA THR A 149 10.95 2.05 9.26
C THR A 149 10.05 1.33 10.27
N GLY A 150 9.20 0.41 9.80
CA GLY A 150 8.12 -0.19 10.58
C GLY A 150 6.90 0.73 10.72
N LEU A 151 6.84 1.80 9.94
CA LEU A 151 5.74 2.77 9.95
C LEU A 151 4.81 2.63 8.73
N GLY A 152 5.27 2.03 7.64
CA GLY A 152 4.53 1.98 6.38
C GLY A 152 3.12 1.41 6.49
N LEU A 153 2.91 0.28 7.20
CA LEU A 153 1.58 -0.29 7.38
C LEU A 153 0.73 0.50 8.38
N ALA A 154 1.33 1.15 9.39
CA ALA A 154 0.61 2.08 10.25
C ALA A 154 0.08 3.28 9.45
N ILE A 155 0.90 3.85 8.56
CA ILE A 155 0.50 4.93 7.64
C ILE A 155 -0.67 4.46 6.76
N VAL A 156 -0.56 3.28 6.15
CA VAL A 156 -1.65 2.70 5.33
C VAL A 156 -2.95 2.65 6.11
N LYS A 157 -2.93 2.13 7.35
CA LYS A 157 -4.11 2.05 8.21
C LYS A 157 -4.69 3.44 8.48
N HIS A 158 -3.86 4.41 8.92
CA HIS A 158 -4.33 5.76 9.22
C HIS A 158 -4.93 6.47 7.99
N ILE A 159 -4.32 6.32 6.81
CA ILE A 159 -4.86 6.89 5.57
C ILE A 159 -6.22 6.28 5.23
N VAL A 160 -6.34 4.96 5.27
CA VAL A 160 -7.60 4.27 4.95
C VAL A 160 -8.70 4.64 5.95
N GLU A 161 -8.38 4.70 7.24
CA GLU A 161 -9.31 5.14 8.30
C GLU A 161 -9.72 6.61 8.15
N ALA A 162 -8.81 7.49 7.74
CA ALA A 162 -9.12 8.89 7.45
C ALA A 162 -10.11 9.06 6.28
N HIS A 163 -10.15 8.09 5.35
CA HIS A 163 -11.15 8.02 4.27
C HIS A 163 -12.49 7.38 4.72
N GLY A 164 -12.63 7.03 6.01
CA GLY A 164 -13.83 6.38 6.54
C GLY A 164 -13.92 4.88 6.20
N GLU A 165 -12.82 4.27 5.81
CA GLU A 165 -12.74 2.88 5.36
C GLU A 165 -11.85 2.03 6.28
N HIS A 166 -11.78 0.72 6.02
CA HIS A 166 -10.97 -0.21 6.80
C HIS A 166 -10.04 -1.02 5.91
N ILE A 167 -8.84 -1.29 6.42
CA ILE A 167 -7.91 -2.23 5.80
C ILE A 167 -8.00 -3.58 6.49
N THR A 168 -7.98 -4.64 5.69
CA THR A 168 -7.96 -6.03 6.17
C THR A 168 -6.74 -6.76 5.62
N LEU A 169 -6.31 -7.79 6.34
CA LEU A 169 -5.17 -8.62 5.98
C LEU A 169 -5.54 -10.09 6.10
N ARG A 170 -5.29 -10.84 5.04
CA ARG A 170 -5.25 -12.32 5.05
C ARG A 170 -3.83 -12.75 4.70
N SER A 171 -3.26 -13.63 5.47
CA SER A 171 -1.90 -14.11 5.23
C SER A 171 -1.71 -15.54 5.74
N GLU A 172 -0.84 -16.27 5.06
CA GLU A 172 -0.43 -17.61 5.43
C GLU A 172 1.09 -17.74 5.24
N VAL A 173 1.77 -18.22 6.29
CA VAL A 173 3.22 -18.43 6.26
C VAL A 173 3.58 -19.39 5.13
N GLY A 174 4.52 -18.97 4.32
CA GLY A 174 4.95 -19.77 3.19
C GLY A 174 4.10 -19.64 1.93
N VAL A 175 2.96 -18.96 1.96
CA VAL A 175 2.09 -18.73 0.81
C VAL A 175 2.16 -17.28 0.33
N GLY A 176 1.95 -16.31 1.25
CA GLY A 176 1.96 -14.88 0.96
C GLY A 176 0.91 -14.13 1.75
N SER A 177 0.65 -12.88 1.36
CA SER A 177 -0.28 -11.99 2.03
C SER A 177 -1.21 -11.29 1.03
N THR A 178 -2.42 -10.95 1.49
CA THR A 178 -3.37 -10.14 0.75
C THR A 178 -3.86 -9.02 1.65
N PHE A 179 -3.53 -7.79 1.31
CA PHE A 179 -4.05 -6.58 1.91
C PHE A 179 -5.23 -6.10 1.09
N SER A 180 -6.35 -5.79 1.75
CA SER A 180 -7.59 -5.37 1.06
C SER A 180 -8.18 -4.16 1.76
N PHE A 181 -8.57 -3.16 0.99
CA PHE A 181 -9.28 -1.98 1.46
C PHE A 181 -10.25 -1.47 0.40
N THR A 182 -11.20 -0.63 0.80
CA THR A 182 -12.18 -0.03 -0.11
C THR A 182 -11.97 1.48 -0.21
N LEU A 183 -12.42 2.05 -1.33
CA LEU A 183 -12.57 3.50 -1.51
C LEU A 183 -13.97 3.77 -2.05
N LYS A 184 -14.53 4.92 -1.68
CA LYS A 184 -15.83 5.37 -2.19
C LYS A 184 -15.75 5.55 -3.70
N LYS A 185 -16.73 5.01 -4.43
CA LYS A 185 -16.86 5.23 -5.87
C LYS A 185 -17.23 6.69 -6.16
N ALA A 186 -16.60 7.30 -7.14
CA ALA A 186 -16.97 8.64 -7.56
C ALA A 186 -18.32 8.62 -8.28
N ASP A 187 -19.15 9.66 -8.06
CA ASP A 187 -20.37 9.86 -8.84
C ASP A 187 -19.99 10.23 -10.29
N PRO A 188 -20.65 9.68 -11.32
CA PRO A 188 -20.42 10.06 -12.70
C PRO A 188 -20.52 11.59 -12.97
N ASN A 189 -21.30 12.30 -12.17
CA ASN A 189 -21.43 13.76 -12.25
C ASN A 189 -20.24 14.53 -11.66
N GLU A 190 -19.39 13.89 -10.87
CA GLU A 190 -18.16 14.46 -10.30
C GLU A 190 -16.96 14.33 -11.24
N ILE A 191 -17.08 13.48 -12.28
CA ILE A 191 -16.03 13.22 -13.27
C ILE A 191 -16.16 14.27 -14.39
N LYS A 192 -15.27 15.25 -14.40
CA LYS A 192 -15.23 16.31 -15.45
C LYS A 192 -14.11 16.06 -16.45
#